data_f27922cfa01627f9c9235a3c9d6af652
#
_entry.id   f27922cfa01627f9c9235a3c9d6af652
#
_cell.length_a   1.000
_cell.length_b   1.000
_cell.length_c   1.000
_cell.angle_alpha   90.00
_cell.angle_beta   90.00
_cell.angle_gamma   90.00
#
_symmetry.space_group_name_H-M   'P 1'
#
loop_
_entity.id
_entity.type
_entity.pdbx_description
1 polymer ?
#
loop_
_entity_poly.entity_id
_entity_poly.type
_entity_poly.pdbx_seq_one_letter_code
_entity_poly.pdbx_strand_id
1 'polypeptide(L)'
;MENKIYALMGAKGSGKATMASHLSDMGIHFIPAYTTHDFSKEKHTRYYIPREQFFKTVSREEFNKLDFVIEFSHKGESYGYRKDDILNALRDHTISVMILEIEALKPMSKLIKKKLETIYLMVDYVTLVDRLLRLGCNNEEIKIHLQYAENNKEFDLWKICNHIIRNTCEKETALIQLLSIMGLTTLIPQEEFNRLTK
;
A
#
# COMPACT_ATOMS: atom_id res chain seq x y z
N MET A 1 17.90 10.97 -10.60
CA MET A 1 17.20 10.39 -9.43
C MET A 1 17.32 8.87 -9.56
N GLU A 2 17.60 8.13 -8.50
CA GLU A 2 17.68 6.67 -8.57
C GLU A 2 16.25 6.09 -8.61
N ASN A 3 16.01 5.09 -9.47
CA ASN A 3 14.69 4.45 -9.58
C ASN A 3 14.36 3.68 -8.30
N LYS A 4 13.21 3.96 -7.70
CA LYS A 4 12.76 3.41 -6.42
C LYS A 4 11.33 2.89 -6.48
N ILE A 5 11.05 1.89 -5.63
CA ILE A 5 9.72 1.38 -5.36
C ILE A 5 9.31 1.80 -3.95
N TYR A 6 8.18 2.47 -3.83
CA TYR A 6 7.58 2.89 -2.57
C TYR A 6 6.45 1.93 -2.20
N ALA A 7 6.63 1.20 -1.11
CA ALA A 7 5.69 0.20 -0.65
C ALA A 7 4.81 0.77 0.49
N LEU A 8 3.51 0.91 0.24
CA LEU A 8 2.53 1.34 1.22
C LEU A 8 2.14 0.16 2.11
N MET A 9 2.33 0.30 3.41
CA MET A 9 2.07 -0.72 4.42
C MET A 9 1.13 -0.21 5.51
N GLY A 10 0.46 -1.11 6.23
CA GLY A 10 -0.45 -0.77 7.33
C GLY A 10 -1.71 -1.63 7.34
N ALA A 11 -2.50 -1.56 8.41
CA ALA A 11 -3.70 -2.36 8.60
C ALA A 11 -4.79 -2.04 7.56
N LYS A 12 -5.75 -2.96 7.39
CA LYS A 12 -6.96 -2.70 6.59
C LYS A 12 -7.69 -1.49 7.15
N GLY A 13 -8.06 -0.54 6.28
CA GLY A 13 -8.65 0.75 6.70
C GLY A 13 -7.62 1.86 6.95
N SER A 14 -6.31 1.59 6.90
CA SER A 14 -5.29 2.63 7.09
C SER A 14 -5.20 3.64 5.94
N GLY A 15 -5.82 3.36 4.78
CA GLY A 15 -5.87 4.27 3.63
C GLY A 15 -4.89 3.93 2.51
N LYS A 16 -4.23 2.77 2.51
CA LYS A 16 -3.30 2.32 1.45
C LYS A 16 -3.91 2.47 0.05
N ALA A 17 -5.10 1.90 -0.15
CA ALA A 17 -5.78 1.93 -1.45
C ALA A 17 -6.12 3.37 -1.89
N THR A 18 -6.57 4.22 -0.96
CA THR A 18 -6.87 5.63 -1.24
C THR A 18 -5.63 6.38 -1.70
N MET A 19 -4.51 6.23 -0.99
CA MET A 19 -3.25 6.87 -1.38
C MET A 19 -2.73 6.33 -2.71
N ALA A 20 -2.78 5.01 -2.91
CA ALA A 20 -2.37 4.39 -4.17
C ALA A 20 -3.22 4.87 -5.36
N SER A 21 -4.55 5.02 -5.19
CA SER A 21 -5.45 5.55 -6.23
C SER A 21 -5.05 6.98 -6.62
N HIS A 22 -4.87 7.88 -5.63
CA HIS A 22 -4.45 9.25 -5.91
C HIS A 22 -3.10 9.34 -6.63
N LEU A 23 -2.13 8.50 -6.24
CA LEU A 23 -0.84 8.46 -6.91
C LEU A 23 -0.96 7.95 -8.36
N SER A 24 -1.80 6.94 -8.58
CA SER A 24 -2.10 6.42 -9.92
C SER A 24 -2.79 7.46 -10.80
N ASP A 25 -3.76 8.20 -10.25
CA ASP A 25 -4.45 9.31 -10.94
C ASP A 25 -3.48 10.44 -11.33
N MET A 26 -2.40 10.61 -10.58
CA MET A 26 -1.30 11.54 -10.90
C MET A 26 -0.30 10.99 -11.92
N GLY A 27 -0.51 9.78 -12.45
CA GLY A 27 0.34 9.13 -13.44
C GLY A 27 1.56 8.40 -12.84
N ILE A 28 1.62 8.19 -11.54
CA ILE A 28 2.68 7.39 -10.91
C ILE A 28 2.42 5.92 -11.16
N HIS A 29 3.43 5.21 -11.65
CA HIS A 29 3.34 3.79 -11.96
C HIS A 29 2.99 2.96 -10.73
N PHE A 30 1.95 2.13 -10.83
CA PHE A 30 1.53 1.20 -9.78
C PHE A 30 1.87 -0.25 -10.16
N ILE A 31 2.48 -0.99 -9.23
CA ILE A 31 2.83 -2.39 -9.38
C ILE A 31 1.74 -3.22 -8.71
N PRO A 32 0.91 -3.96 -9.48
CA PRO A 32 -0.18 -4.76 -8.94
C PRO A 32 0.33 -6.06 -8.29
N ALA A 33 -0.40 -6.54 -7.28
CA ALA A 33 -0.31 -7.92 -6.85
C ALA A 33 -1.21 -8.81 -7.73
N TYR A 34 -0.86 -10.08 -7.85
CA TYR A 34 -1.70 -11.10 -8.50
C TYR A 34 -2.50 -11.86 -7.46
N THR A 35 -3.71 -12.27 -7.81
CA THR A 35 -4.56 -13.03 -6.90
C THR A 35 -5.53 -13.95 -7.64
N THR A 36 -5.95 -15.02 -6.97
CA THR A 36 -7.07 -15.86 -7.40
C THR A 36 -8.42 -15.36 -6.87
N HIS A 37 -8.42 -14.31 -6.03
CA HIS A 37 -9.63 -13.74 -5.44
C HIS A 37 -10.49 -13.02 -6.48
N ASP A 38 -11.79 -13.34 -6.48
CA ASP A 38 -12.80 -12.66 -7.31
C ASP A 38 -13.43 -11.49 -6.55
N PHE A 39 -13.00 -10.27 -6.87
CA PHE A 39 -13.51 -9.05 -6.25
C PHE A 39 -14.93 -8.67 -6.69
N SER A 40 -15.47 -9.28 -7.75
CA SER A 40 -16.83 -8.96 -8.24
C SER A 40 -17.94 -9.21 -7.22
N LYS A 41 -17.67 -10.02 -6.20
CA LYS A 41 -18.59 -10.36 -5.12
C LYS A 41 -18.45 -9.47 -3.88
N GLU A 42 -17.49 -8.54 -3.86
CA GLU A 42 -17.32 -7.62 -2.74
C GLU A 42 -18.45 -6.58 -2.70
N LYS A 43 -18.83 -6.18 -1.47
CA LYS A 43 -19.83 -5.13 -1.28
C LYS A 43 -19.22 -3.77 -1.62
N HIS A 44 -19.85 -3.06 -2.55
CA HIS A 44 -19.47 -1.72 -2.92
C HIS A 44 -20.20 -0.68 -2.05
N THR A 45 -19.47 0.05 -1.25
CA THR A 45 -19.95 1.25 -0.54
C THR A 45 -19.43 2.50 -1.27
N ARG A 46 -19.95 3.69 -0.95
CA ARG A 46 -19.45 4.97 -1.49
C ARG A 46 -17.96 5.24 -1.19
N TYR A 47 -17.38 4.52 -0.24
CA TYR A 47 -15.97 4.61 0.14
C TYR A 47 -15.12 3.48 -0.43
N TYR A 48 -15.74 2.60 -1.21
CA TYR A 48 -15.04 1.50 -1.85
C TYR A 48 -14.15 2.02 -2.98
N ILE A 49 -12.90 1.58 -3.00
CA ILE A 49 -12.00 1.81 -4.12
C ILE A 49 -11.86 0.49 -4.85
N PRO A 50 -12.13 0.47 -6.17
CA PRO A 50 -12.06 -0.76 -6.96
C PRO A 50 -10.72 -1.48 -6.79
N ARG A 51 -10.77 -2.74 -6.37
CA ARG A 51 -9.57 -3.54 -6.06
C ARG A 51 -8.81 -3.94 -7.31
N GLU A 52 -9.51 -4.00 -8.44
CA GLU A 52 -8.96 -4.30 -9.76
C GLU A 52 -7.86 -3.33 -10.20
N GLN A 53 -7.82 -2.13 -9.60
CA GLN A 53 -6.71 -1.18 -9.80
C GLN A 53 -5.40 -1.68 -9.19
N PHE A 54 -5.47 -2.49 -8.14
CA PHE A 54 -4.32 -2.89 -7.34
C PHE A 54 -4.00 -4.38 -7.45
N PHE A 55 -4.93 -5.16 -8.01
CA PHE A 55 -4.79 -6.60 -8.13
C PHE A 55 -5.10 -7.04 -9.56
N LYS A 56 -4.31 -7.97 -10.07
CA LYS A 56 -4.59 -8.72 -11.28
C LYS A 56 -5.20 -10.06 -10.90
N THR A 57 -6.51 -10.20 -11.09
CA THR A 57 -7.19 -11.47 -10.87
C THR A 57 -6.86 -12.42 -12.02
N VAL A 58 -6.41 -13.61 -11.67
CA VAL A 58 -6.04 -14.68 -12.60
C VAL A 58 -6.62 -16.01 -12.14
N SER A 59 -6.77 -16.96 -13.05
CA SER A 59 -7.16 -18.32 -12.70
C SER A 59 -6.08 -19.01 -11.84
N ARG A 60 -6.46 -20.03 -11.07
CA ARG A 60 -5.48 -20.82 -10.29
C ARG A 60 -4.41 -21.45 -11.18
N GLU A 61 -4.77 -21.89 -12.36
CA GLU A 61 -3.82 -22.46 -13.32
C GLU A 61 -2.80 -21.44 -13.82
N GLU A 62 -3.25 -20.22 -14.12
CA GLU A 62 -2.38 -19.12 -14.53
C GLU A 62 -1.49 -18.67 -13.38
N PHE A 63 -2.06 -18.55 -12.18
CA PHE A 63 -1.31 -18.17 -10.98
C PHE A 63 -0.11 -19.11 -10.75
N ASN A 64 -0.33 -20.43 -10.83
CA ASN A 64 0.71 -21.44 -10.62
C ASN A 64 1.83 -21.46 -11.68
N LYS A 65 1.63 -20.75 -12.81
CA LYS A 65 2.64 -20.64 -13.89
C LYS A 65 3.50 -19.38 -13.78
N LEU A 66 3.19 -18.47 -12.87
CA LEU A 66 3.88 -17.20 -12.72
C LEU A 66 5.09 -17.34 -11.77
N ASP A 67 6.18 -16.61 -12.06
CA ASP A 67 7.33 -16.51 -11.16
C ASP A 67 7.12 -15.36 -10.16
N PHE A 68 6.84 -15.72 -8.91
CA PHE A 68 6.62 -14.77 -7.84
C PHE A 68 7.85 -14.59 -6.95
N VAL A 69 8.04 -13.38 -6.45
CA VAL A 69 9.00 -13.08 -5.38
C VAL A 69 8.56 -13.76 -4.09
N ILE A 70 7.28 -13.80 -3.86
CA ILE A 70 6.60 -14.49 -2.76
C ILE A 70 5.16 -14.79 -3.14
N GLU A 71 4.69 -15.91 -2.67
CA GLU A 71 3.28 -16.29 -2.64
C GLU A 71 2.81 -16.41 -1.20
N PHE A 72 1.61 -15.96 -0.93
CA PHE A 72 0.96 -16.15 0.37
C PHE A 72 -0.54 -16.39 0.19
N SER A 73 -1.17 -16.96 1.21
CA SER A 73 -2.59 -17.25 1.19
C SER A 73 -3.35 -16.42 2.21
N HIS A 74 -4.46 -15.84 1.80
CA HIS A 74 -5.36 -15.12 2.69
C HIS A 74 -6.80 -15.52 2.41
N LYS A 75 -7.51 -16.01 3.45
CA LYS A 75 -8.92 -16.50 3.36
C LYS A 75 -9.15 -17.54 2.26
N GLY A 76 -8.19 -18.42 2.01
CA GLY A 76 -8.27 -19.49 1.00
C GLY A 76 -7.89 -19.08 -0.42
N GLU A 77 -7.67 -17.78 -0.66
CA GLU A 77 -7.20 -17.26 -1.95
C GLU A 77 -5.69 -17.09 -1.94
N SER A 78 -5.08 -17.20 -3.13
CA SER A 78 -3.65 -17.02 -3.33
C SER A 78 -3.34 -15.59 -3.76
N TYR A 79 -2.24 -15.07 -3.26
CA TYR A 79 -1.70 -13.74 -3.61
C TYR A 79 -0.21 -13.86 -3.89
N GLY A 80 0.29 -13.04 -4.82
CA GLY A 80 1.72 -13.03 -5.13
C GLY A 80 2.16 -11.74 -5.81
N TYR A 81 3.46 -11.43 -5.67
CA TYR A 81 4.10 -10.31 -6.36
C TYR A 81 5.04 -10.86 -7.41
N ARG A 82 4.73 -10.59 -8.69
CA ARG A 82 5.49 -11.12 -9.81
C ARG A 82 6.86 -10.45 -9.90
N LYS A 83 7.90 -11.28 -10.02
CA LYS A 83 9.28 -10.82 -10.04
C LYS A 83 9.60 -9.91 -11.23
N ASP A 84 9.13 -10.28 -12.41
CA ASP A 84 9.32 -9.46 -13.62
C ASP A 84 8.71 -8.08 -13.51
N ASP A 85 7.50 -7.96 -12.94
CA ASP A 85 6.83 -6.66 -12.78
C ASP A 85 7.63 -5.73 -11.85
N ILE A 86 8.23 -6.27 -10.79
CA ILE A 86 9.11 -5.54 -9.87
C ILE A 86 10.39 -5.06 -10.60
N LEU A 87 11.04 -5.95 -11.35
CA LEU A 87 12.30 -5.64 -12.04
C LEU A 87 12.06 -4.66 -13.21
N ASN A 88 10.98 -4.85 -13.97
CA ASN A 88 10.58 -3.93 -15.03
C ASN A 88 10.24 -2.54 -14.48
N ALA A 89 9.51 -2.46 -13.38
CA ALA A 89 9.21 -1.19 -12.71
C ALA A 89 10.49 -0.41 -12.35
N LEU A 90 11.51 -1.10 -11.82
CA LEU A 90 12.79 -0.47 -11.51
C LEU A 90 13.61 -0.10 -12.73
N ARG A 91 13.40 -0.74 -13.89
CA ARG A 91 14.08 -0.40 -15.12
C ARG A 91 13.45 0.80 -15.81
N ASP A 92 12.10 0.82 -15.86
CA ASP A 92 11.35 1.68 -16.78
C ASP A 92 10.77 2.93 -16.10
N HIS A 93 10.70 2.96 -14.75
CA HIS A 93 10.09 4.05 -14.00
C HIS A 93 10.99 4.57 -12.88
N THR A 94 11.09 5.88 -12.77
CA THR A 94 11.85 6.54 -11.68
C THR A 94 11.18 6.31 -10.32
N ILE A 95 9.85 6.36 -10.30
CA ILE A 95 9.04 6.14 -9.11
C ILE A 95 7.96 5.11 -9.45
N SER A 96 7.89 4.07 -8.65
CA SER A 96 6.78 3.10 -8.68
C SER A 96 6.22 2.91 -7.29
N VAL A 97 4.93 2.63 -7.19
CA VAL A 97 4.23 2.41 -5.94
C VAL A 97 3.60 1.02 -5.92
N MET A 98 3.54 0.41 -4.76
CA MET A 98 2.81 -0.83 -4.52
C MET A 98 2.18 -0.82 -3.12
N ILE A 99 1.14 -1.62 -2.94
CA ILE A 99 0.67 -2.00 -1.60
C ILE A 99 1.43 -3.27 -1.23
N LEU A 100 2.08 -3.31 -0.06
CA LEU A 100 2.89 -4.44 0.36
C LEU A 100 2.37 -5.02 1.68
N GLU A 101 2.12 -6.32 1.70
CA GLU A 101 1.80 -7.04 2.91
C GLU A 101 3.08 -7.44 3.66
N ILE A 102 2.98 -7.63 4.98
CA ILE A 102 4.15 -7.85 5.85
C ILE A 102 4.95 -9.09 5.46
N GLU A 103 4.26 -10.14 5.00
CA GLU A 103 4.88 -11.40 4.58
C GLU A 103 5.85 -11.20 3.41
N ALA A 104 5.54 -10.23 2.55
CA ALA A 104 6.34 -9.93 1.37
C ALA A 104 7.52 -8.99 1.64
N LEU A 105 7.57 -8.33 2.79
CA LEU A 105 8.60 -7.33 3.10
C LEU A 105 10.02 -7.90 3.02
N LYS A 106 10.26 -9.04 3.66
CA LYS A 106 11.60 -9.65 3.71
C LYS A 106 12.08 -10.17 2.35
N PRO A 107 11.28 -10.93 1.58
CA PRO A 107 11.65 -11.33 0.22
C PRO A 107 11.88 -10.12 -0.70
N MET A 108 11.00 -9.11 -0.66
CA MET A 108 11.12 -7.91 -1.47
C MET A 108 12.40 -7.13 -1.15
N SER A 109 12.70 -6.93 0.14
CA SER A 109 13.93 -6.27 0.58
C SER A 109 15.19 -7.00 0.15
N LYS A 110 15.15 -8.33 0.06
CA LYS A 110 16.28 -9.12 -0.48
C LYS A 110 16.44 -8.92 -1.98
N LEU A 111 15.34 -8.86 -2.73
CA LEU A 111 15.36 -8.73 -4.19
C LEU A 111 15.90 -7.37 -4.64
N ILE A 112 15.35 -6.28 -4.10
CA ILE A 112 15.60 -4.92 -4.59
C ILE A 112 16.39 -4.02 -3.63
N LYS A 113 16.71 -4.53 -2.43
CA LYS A 113 17.61 -3.89 -1.44
C LYS A 113 17.26 -2.41 -1.18
N LYS A 114 18.24 -1.52 -1.38
CA LYS A 114 18.11 -0.06 -1.14
C LYS A 114 17.12 0.65 -2.07
N LYS A 115 16.60 -0.03 -3.10
CA LYS A 115 15.60 0.53 -4.01
C LYS A 115 14.16 0.40 -3.49
N LEU A 116 13.95 -0.30 -2.37
CA LEU A 116 12.69 -0.39 -1.67
C LEU A 116 12.63 0.66 -0.56
N GLU A 117 11.64 1.54 -0.62
CA GLU A 117 11.28 2.46 0.46
C GLU A 117 9.91 2.06 1.02
N THR A 118 9.85 1.74 2.28
CA THR A 118 8.61 1.31 2.94
C THR A 118 7.98 2.46 3.69
N ILE A 119 6.68 2.67 3.50
CA ILE A 119 5.91 3.76 4.08
C ILE A 119 4.75 3.18 4.88
N TYR A 120 4.81 3.33 6.19
CA TYR A 120 3.74 2.90 7.07
C TYR A 120 2.69 3.99 7.22
N LEU A 121 1.44 3.67 6.84
CA LEU A 121 0.28 4.54 7.06
C LEU A 121 -0.30 4.23 8.43
N MET A 122 0.08 5.05 9.41
CA MET A 122 -0.34 4.92 10.80
C MET A 122 -1.70 5.57 11.02
N VAL A 123 -2.61 4.83 11.66
CA VAL A 123 -3.95 5.29 12.03
C VAL A 123 -4.21 4.87 13.47
N ASP A 124 -4.84 5.73 14.25
CA ASP A 124 -5.32 5.36 15.58
C ASP A 124 -6.51 4.39 15.51
N TYR A 125 -6.71 3.67 16.60
CA TYR A 125 -7.70 2.61 16.69
C TYR A 125 -9.13 3.10 16.41
N VAL A 126 -9.51 4.26 16.93
CA VAL A 126 -10.87 4.83 16.77
C VAL A 126 -11.13 5.16 15.30
N THR A 127 -10.19 5.85 14.67
CA THR A 127 -10.26 6.19 13.24
C THR A 127 -10.30 4.92 12.38
N LEU A 128 -9.55 3.87 12.74
CA LEU A 128 -9.55 2.62 12.00
C LEU A 128 -10.90 1.93 12.05
N VAL A 129 -11.51 1.83 13.23
CA VAL A 129 -12.84 1.25 13.42
C VAL A 129 -13.90 2.04 12.64
N ASP A 130 -13.90 3.38 12.72
CA ASP A 130 -14.81 4.23 11.96
C ASP A 130 -14.69 3.99 10.45
N ARG A 131 -13.46 3.90 9.94
CA ARG A 131 -13.22 3.63 8.51
C ARG A 131 -13.70 2.24 8.09
N LEU A 132 -13.52 1.21 8.92
CA LEU A 132 -14.04 -0.13 8.63
C LEU A 132 -15.57 -0.16 8.61
N LEU A 133 -16.23 0.56 9.53
CA LEU A 133 -17.69 0.73 9.51
C LEU A 133 -18.16 1.41 8.22
N ARG A 134 -17.50 2.47 7.79
CA ARG A 134 -17.80 3.17 6.52
C ARG A 134 -17.58 2.27 5.29
N LEU A 135 -16.65 1.33 5.35
CA LEU A 135 -16.45 0.31 4.32
C LEU A 135 -17.52 -0.79 4.34
N GLY A 136 -18.49 -0.72 5.27
CA GLY A 136 -19.61 -1.66 5.37
C GLY A 136 -19.31 -2.91 6.16
N CYS A 137 -18.19 -2.95 6.90
CA CYS A 137 -17.89 -4.06 7.79
C CYS A 137 -18.83 -4.04 9.00
N ASN A 138 -19.36 -5.20 9.36
CA ASN A 138 -20.08 -5.39 10.61
C ASN A 138 -19.12 -5.59 11.79
N ASN A 139 -19.63 -5.62 13.03
CA ASN A 139 -18.79 -5.71 14.23
C ASN A 139 -17.90 -6.97 14.27
N GLU A 140 -18.39 -8.11 13.80
CA GLU A 140 -17.62 -9.35 13.74
C GLU A 140 -16.48 -9.25 12.71
N GLU A 141 -16.77 -8.69 11.54
CA GLU A 141 -15.76 -8.46 10.50
C GLU A 141 -14.68 -7.48 10.99
N ILE A 142 -15.06 -6.42 11.71
CA ILE A 142 -14.12 -5.48 12.32
C ILE A 142 -13.22 -6.19 13.31
N LYS A 143 -13.79 -7.00 14.22
CA LYS A 143 -13.05 -7.76 15.19
C LYS A 143 -12.03 -8.71 14.52
N ILE A 144 -12.44 -9.41 13.46
CA ILE A 144 -11.55 -10.28 12.68
C ILE A 144 -10.40 -9.49 12.08
N HIS A 145 -10.66 -8.30 11.50
CA HIS A 145 -9.61 -7.47 10.90
C HIS A 145 -8.64 -6.92 11.94
N LEU A 146 -9.11 -6.50 13.09
CA LEU A 146 -8.27 -6.01 14.18
C LEU A 146 -7.41 -7.15 14.75
N GLN A 147 -7.99 -8.31 15.01
CA GLN A 147 -7.29 -9.50 15.47
C GLN A 147 -6.21 -9.95 14.47
N TYR A 148 -6.52 -9.91 13.17
CA TYR A 148 -5.54 -10.20 12.13
C TYR A 148 -4.36 -9.22 12.18
N ALA A 149 -4.63 -7.92 12.28
CA ALA A 149 -3.61 -6.89 12.36
C ALA A 149 -2.72 -7.03 13.61
N GLU A 150 -3.31 -7.38 14.77
CA GLU A 150 -2.58 -7.67 16.01
C GLU A 150 -1.70 -8.92 15.88
N ASN A 151 -2.26 -10.02 15.40
CA ASN A 151 -1.53 -11.30 15.25
C ASN A 151 -0.35 -11.17 14.28
N ASN A 152 -0.49 -10.39 13.22
CA ASN A 152 0.55 -10.14 12.23
C ASN A 152 1.43 -8.92 12.59
N LYS A 153 1.24 -8.32 13.77
CA LYS A 153 2.00 -7.14 14.24
C LYS A 153 1.94 -5.95 13.27
N GLU A 154 0.84 -5.81 12.52
CA GLU A 154 0.69 -4.70 11.57
C GLU A 154 0.72 -3.34 12.26
N PHE A 155 0.28 -3.24 13.52
CA PHE A 155 0.37 -2.03 14.32
C PHE A 155 1.78 -1.67 14.76
N ASP A 156 2.72 -2.60 14.66
CA ASP A 156 4.14 -2.42 15.01
C ASP A 156 5.05 -2.15 13.80
N LEU A 157 4.50 -2.11 12.59
CA LEU A 157 5.26 -1.91 11.35
C LEU A 157 6.05 -0.60 11.31
N TRP A 158 5.63 0.41 12.07
CA TRP A 158 6.39 1.65 12.24
C TRP A 158 7.82 1.44 12.73
N LYS A 159 8.11 0.33 13.42
CA LYS A 159 9.44 -0.02 13.93
C LYS A 159 10.43 -0.45 12.84
N ILE A 160 9.93 -0.89 11.69
CA ILE A 160 10.73 -1.50 10.62
C ILE A 160 10.58 -0.82 9.27
N CYS A 161 9.61 0.09 9.10
CA CYS A 161 9.44 0.87 7.88
C CYS A 161 10.40 2.05 7.83
N ASN A 162 10.78 2.47 6.61
CA ASN A 162 11.67 3.62 6.40
C ASN A 162 11.00 4.94 6.77
N HIS A 163 9.70 5.05 6.49
CA HIS A 163 8.91 6.26 6.68
C HIS A 163 7.59 5.96 7.37
N ILE A 164 7.08 6.93 8.13
CA ILE A 164 5.80 6.86 8.81
C ILE A 164 4.97 8.07 8.43
N ILE A 165 3.76 7.85 7.97
CA ILE A 165 2.77 8.90 7.73
C ILE A 165 1.60 8.68 8.66
N ARG A 166 1.28 9.69 9.49
CA ARG A 166 0.09 9.67 10.34
C ARG A 166 -1.12 10.06 9.51
N ASN A 167 -1.96 9.07 9.19
CA ASN A 167 -3.15 9.24 8.36
C ASN A 167 -4.45 9.26 9.19
N THR A 168 -4.49 10.11 10.22
CA THR A 168 -5.66 10.30 11.12
C THR A 168 -6.43 11.58 10.81
N CYS A 169 -5.81 12.50 10.07
CA CYS A 169 -6.39 13.78 9.66
C CYS A 169 -6.96 13.71 8.24
N GLU A 170 -7.05 14.87 7.61
CA GLU A 170 -7.47 14.98 6.21
C GLU A 170 -6.51 14.22 5.29
N LYS A 171 -7.08 13.56 4.28
CA LYS A 171 -6.34 12.74 3.31
C LYS A 171 -5.29 13.55 2.55
N GLU A 172 -5.56 14.83 2.31
CA GLU A 172 -4.68 15.77 1.61
C GLU A 172 -3.34 15.94 2.34
N THR A 173 -3.39 16.05 3.67
CA THR A 173 -2.17 16.13 4.49
C THR A 173 -1.31 14.89 4.37
N ALA A 174 -1.91 13.70 4.42
CA ALA A 174 -1.18 12.45 4.25
C ALA A 174 -0.62 12.31 2.82
N LEU A 175 -1.36 12.76 1.81
CA LEU A 175 -0.91 12.75 0.41
C LEU A 175 0.30 13.68 0.20
N ILE A 176 0.27 14.90 0.75
CA ILE A 176 1.40 15.85 0.67
C ILE A 176 2.65 15.25 1.32
N GLN A 177 2.52 14.62 2.50
CA GLN A 177 3.66 13.94 3.15
C GLN A 177 4.21 12.81 2.27
N LEU A 178 3.32 12.02 1.65
CA LEU A 178 3.70 10.94 0.76
C LEU A 178 4.47 11.47 -0.47
N LEU A 179 3.97 12.51 -1.12
CA LEU A 179 4.64 13.17 -2.25
C LEU A 179 6.00 13.75 -1.85
N SER A 180 6.13 14.30 -0.64
CA SER A 180 7.41 14.81 -0.12
C SER A 180 8.43 13.71 0.10
N ILE A 181 8.03 12.56 0.64
CA ILE A 181 8.90 11.37 0.79
C ILE A 181 9.39 10.90 -0.58
N MET A 182 8.55 10.99 -1.60
CA MET A 182 8.90 10.63 -2.98
C MET A 182 9.74 11.72 -3.70
N GLY A 183 9.95 12.88 -3.07
CA GLY A 183 10.66 14.01 -3.68
C GLY A 183 9.87 14.73 -4.77
N LEU A 184 8.53 14.59 -4.79
CA LEU A 184 7.65 15.21 -5.78
C LEU A 184 7.09 16.56 -5.33
N THR A 185 7.17 16.89 -4.05
CA THR A 185 6.79 18.18 -3.50
C THR A 185 7.56 18.47 -2.22
N THR A 186 7.44 19.69 -1.69
CA THR A 186 7.99 20.08 -0.39
C THR A 186 6.87 20.20 0.65
N LEU A 187 7.18 19.90 1.92
CA LEU A 187 6.23 20.05 3.02
C LEU A 187 5.93 21.50 3.35
N ILE A 188 6.84 22.41 2.99
CA ILE A 188 6.73 23.85 3.25
C ILE A 188 6.50 24.53 1.91
N PRO A 189 5.52 25.47 1.80
CA PRO A 189 5.36 26.30 0.61
C PRO A 189 6.68 26.98 0.24
N GLN A 190 6.97 27.06 -1.05
CA GLN A 190 8.26 27.59 -1.53
C GLN A 190 8.55 29.00 -1.01
N GLU A 191 7.52 29.84 -0.86
CA GLU A 191 7.65 31.20 -0.30
C GLU A 191 8.12 31.18 1.16
N GLU A 192 7.59 30.26 1.96
CA GLU A 192 7.96 30.09 3.37
C GLU A 192 9.35 29.48 3.50
N PHE A 193 9.68 28.49 2.68
CA PHE A 193 11.02 27.92 2.61
C PHE A 193 12.05 29.00 2.26
N ASN A 194 11.78 29.87 1.29
CA ASN A 194 12.66 30.97 0.90
C ASN A 194 12.83 32.03 1.99
N ARG A 195 11.86 32.17 2.92
CA ARG A 195 11.99 33.06 4.09
C ARG A 195 12.87 32.47 5.19
N LEU A 196 12.82 31.13 5.37
CA LEU A 196 13.59 30.42 6.39
C LEU A 196 15.07 30.21 6.01
N THR A 197 15.39 30.30 4.72
CA THR A 197 16.74 30.05 4.19
C THR A 197 17.52 31.32 3.84
N LYS A 198 16.93 32.49 4.10
CA LYS A 198 17.60 33.80 4.01
C LYS A 198 18.10 34.23 5.40
#